data_a5bbc3ca0ab8becbfeb2b17d18f66884
#
_entry.id   a5bbc3ca0ab8becbfeb2b17d18f66884
#
_cell.length_a   1.000
_cell.length_b   1.000
_cell.length_c   1.000
_cell.angle_alpha   90.00
_cell.angle_beta   90.00
_cell.angle_gamma   90.00
#
_symmetry.space_group_name_H-M   'P 1'
#
loop_
_entity.id
_entity.type
_entity.pdbx_description
1 polymer ?
#
loop_
_entity_poly.entity_id
_entity_poly.type
_entity_poly.pdbx_seq_one_letter_code
_entity_poly.pdbx_strand_id
1 'polypeptide(L)'
;MNEVLKDIETIALGLSSIYAITWSIPAVVMVSIISLGNFKHIIFMDQQLAKDLSKYYDDKGNMRPKYQLSWEIGSRCFDYWVKYPFIRRRSTTDSKKFQLFMWVNALGIWSYILCFGLMLIGKMFS
;
A
#
# COMPACT_ATOMS: atom_id res chain seq x y z
N MET A 1 -1.14 3.06 35.65
CA MET A 1 -0.38 3.06 34.39
C MET A 1 -0.83 2.01 33.39
N ASN A 2 -1.10 0.78 33.85
CA ASN A 2 -1.59 -0.28 32.99
C ASN A 2 -2.96 0.01 32.36
N GLU A 3 -3.84 0.71 33.07
CA GLU A 3 -5.15 1.07 32.53
C GLU A 3 -5.04 2.11 31.41
N VAL A 4 -4.14 3.07 31.56
CA VAL A 4 -3.91 4.09 30.53
C VAL A 4 -3.37 3.46 29.27
N LEU A 5 -2.42 2.50 29.41
CA LEU A 5 -1.87 1.78 28.26
C LEU A 5 -2.92 0.93 27.55
N LYS A 6 -3.81 0.28 28.31
CA LYS A 6 -4.90 -0.49 27.73
C LYS A 6 -5.90 0.41 26.99
N ASP A 7 -6.19 1.60 27.55
CA ASP A 7 -7.08 2.55 26.90
C ASP A 7 -6.49 3.06 25.60
N ILE A 8 -5.21 3.40 25.59
CA ILE A 8 -4.50 3.85 24.37
C ILE A 8 -4.50 2.73 23.34
N GLU A 9 -4.20 1.49 23.74
CA GLU A 9 -4.22 0.34 22.85
C GLU A 9 -5.61 0.11 22.23
N THR A 10 -6.66 0.18 23.06
CA THR A 10 -8.04 0.00 22.61
C THR A 10 -8.44 1.08 21.61
N ILE A 11 -8.11 2.34 21.89
CA ILE A 11 -8.41 3.46 20.99
C ILE A 11 -7.64 3.30 19.68
N ALA A 12 -6.34 2.99 19.74
CA ALA A 12 -5.51 2.80 18.55
C ALA A 12 -6.03 1.65 17.71
N LEU A 13 -6.37 0.52 18.32
CA LEU A 13 -6.92 -0.64 17.63
C LEU A 13 -8.27 -0.31 17.00
N GLY A 14 -9.14 0.40 17.72
CA GLY A 14 -10.45 0.80 17.20
C GLY A 14 -10.33 1.73 15.99
N LEU A 15 -9.53 2.77 16.10
CA LEU A 15 -9.32 3.72 15.00
C LEU A 15 -8.68 3.05 13.79
N SER A 16 -7.66 2.22 14.02
CA SER A 16 -6.99 1.48 12.94
C SER A 16 -7.95 0.53 12.25
N SER A 17 -8.79 -0.18 13.02
CA SER A 17 -9.77 -1.11 12.47
C SER A 17 -10.82 -0.40 11.61
N ILE A 18 -11.34 0.72 12.09
CA ILE A 18 -12.33 1.52 11.36
C ILE A 18 -11.72 2.00 10.04
N TYR A 19 -10.52 2.56 10.10
CA TYR A 19 -9.83 3.03 8.90
C TYR A 19 -9.57 1.88 7.92
N ALA A 20 -9.05 0.76 8.41
CA ALA A 20 -8.73 -0.41 7.58
C ALA A 20 -9.97 -0.96 6.88
N ILE A 21 -11.07 -1.13 7.61
CA ILE A 21 -12.32 -1.65 7.05
C ILE A 21 -12.88 -0.67 6.01
N THR A 22 -12.94 0.61 6.35
CA THR A 22 -13.45 1.64 5.44
C THR A 22 -12.61 1.73 4.17
N TRP A 23 -11.29 1.66 4.32
CA TRP A 23 -10.37 1.70 3.18
C TRP A 23 -10.45 0.45 2.31
N SER A 24 -10.74 -0.71 2.89
CA SER A 24 -10.72 -2.00 2.18
C SER A 24 -11.66 -2.03 0.97
N ILE A 25 -12.83 -1.41 1.08
CA ILE A 25 -13.83 -1.42 0.00
C ILE A 25 -13.28 -0.71 -1.25
N PRO A 26 -12.87 0.58 -1.19
CA PRO A 26 -12.31 1.24 -2.36
C PRO A 26 -10.97 0.63 -2.80
N ALA A 27 -10.18 0.10 -1.86
CA ALA A 27 -8.90 -0.51 -2.19
C ALA A 27 -9.07 -1.76 -3.05
N VAL A 28 -10.02 -2.63 -2.71
CA VAL A 28 -10.30 -3.84 -3.49
C VAL A 28 -10.75 -3.46 -4.90
N VAL A 29 -11.62 -2.47 -5.02
CA VAL A 29 -12.07 -1.99 -6.34
C VAL A 29 -10.90 -1.45 -7.14
N MET A 30 -10.06 -0.61 -6.53
CA MET A 30 -8.89 -0.04 -7.20
C MET A 30 -7.89 -1.09 -7.65
N VAL A 31 -7.54 -2.04 -6.77
CA VAL A 31 -6.60 -3.11 -7.11
C VAL A 31 -7.14 -3.96 -8.24
N SER A 32 -8.45 -4.23 -8.25
CA SER A 32 -9.09 -4.98 -9.33
C SER A 32 -8.97 -4.23 -10.66
N ILE A 33 -9.25 -2.92 -10.68
CA ILE A 33 -9.14 -2.11 -11.89
C ILE A 33 -7.69 -2.09 -12.40
N ILE A 34 -6.73 -1.85 -11.50
CA ILE A 34 -5.30 -1.77 -11.85
C ILE A 34 -4.81 -3.11 -12.38
N SER A 35 -5.23 -4.21 -11.74
CA SER A 35 -4.74 -5.55 -12.07
C SER A 35 -5.36 -6.15 -13.32
N LEU A 36 -6.59 -5.76 -13.67
CA LEU A 36 -7.35 -6.42 -14.72
C LEU A 36 -7.33 -5.72 -16.07
N GLY A 37 -6.60 -4.64 -16.24
CA GLY A 37 -6.48 -4.05 -17.57
C GLY A 37 -6.11 -2.59 -17.64
N ASN A 38 -6.14 -1.84 -16.55
CA ASN A 38 -5.76 -0.44 -16.59
C ASN A 38 -4.32 -0.29 -16.11
N PHE A 39 -3.38 -0.46 -17.03
CA PHE A 39 -1.96 -0.41 -16.71
C PHE A 39 -1.41 1.01 -16.48
N LYS A 40 -2.19 2.04 -16.75
CA LYS A 40 -1.72 3.43 -16.57
C LYS A 40 -1.23 3.71 -15.16
N HIS A 41 -1.96 3.22 -14.16
CA HIS A 41 -1.62 3.46 -12.76
C HIS A 41 -0.33 2.74 -12.36
N ILE A 42 -0.20 1.46 -12.73
CA ILE A 42 1.01 0.71 -12.37
C ILE A 42 2.24 1.21 -13.14
N ILE A 43 2.07 1.61 -14.40
CA ILE A 43 3.15 2.20 -15.18
C ILE A 43 3.66 3.48 -14.50
N PHE A 44 2.74 4.35 -14.10
CA PHE A 44 3.11 5.60 -13.42
C PHE A 44 3.79 5.32 -12.08
N MET A 45 3.26 4.39 -11.29
CA MET A 45 3.88 4.00 -10.02
C MET A 45 5.28 3.41 -10.23
N ASP A 46 5.45 2.55 -11.22
CA ASP A 46 6.76 1.99 -11.56
C ASP A 46 7.75 3.10 -11.91
N GLN A 47 7.33 4.06 -12.75
CA GLN A 47 8.20 5.18 -13.15
C GLN A 47 8.64 6.04 -11.98
N GLN A 48 7.80 6.20 -10.98
CA GLN A 48 8.09 7.04 -9.82
C GLN A 48 8.82 6.31 -8.71
N LEU A 49 8.55 5.02 -8.51
CA LEU A 49 8.93 4.32 -7.29
C LEU A 49 9.80 3.10 -7.51
N ALA A 50 9.88 2.54 -8.72
CA ALA A 50 10.66 1.34 -8.97
C ALA A 50 12.15 1.60 -8.77
N LYS A 51 12.81 0.68 -8.10
CA LYS A 51 14.26 0.73 -7.91
C LYS A 51 14.99 0.48 -9.23
N ASP A 52 14.46 -0.40 -10.05
CA ASP A 52 15.06 -0.79 -11.34
C ASP A 52 13.97 -1.01 -12.37
N LEU A 53 13.75 -0.02 -13.23
CA LEU A 53 12.73 -0.10 -14.27
C LEU A 53 13.05 -1.17 -15.32
N SER A 54 14.33 -1.45 -15.56
CA SER A 54 14.73 -2.43 -16.56
C SER A 54 14.28 -3.85 -16.22
N LYS A 55 13.97 -4.09 -14.96
CA LYS A 55 13.43 -5.37 -14.50
C LYS A 55 12.03 -5.62 -15.07
N TYR A 56 11.22 -4.55 -15.15
CA TYR A 56 9.80 -4.64 -15.53
C TYR A 56 9.52 -4.22 -16.97
N TYR A 57 10.41 -3.43 -17.56
CA TYR A 57 10.23 -2.87 -18.90
C TYR A 57 11.40 -3.22 -19.80
N ASP A 58 11.12 -3.45 -21.08
CA ASP A 58 12.15 -3.72 -22.07
C ASP A 58 12.79 -2.43 -22.60
N ASP A 59 13.74 -2.56 -23.54
CA ASP A 59 14.45 -1.41 -24.10
C ASP A 59 13.53 -0.44 -24.85
N LYS A 60 12.36 -0.93 -25.30
CA LYS A 60 11.38 -0.12 -26.00
C LYS A 60 10.40 0.57 -25.06
N GLY A 61 10.51 0.36 -23.74
CA GLY A 61 9.64 0.92 -22.76
C GLY A 61 8.34 0.15 -22.55
N ASN A 62 8.22 -1.03 -23.13
CA ASN A 62 7.03 -1.87 -22.95
C ASN A 62 7.20 -2.78 -21.73
N MET A 63 6.11 -2.94 -20.95
CA MET A 63 6.14 -3.85 -19.80
C MET A 63 6.38 -5.29 -20.27
N ARG A 64 7.30 -5.97 -19.61
CA ARG A 64 7.60 -7.37 -19.96
C ARG A 64 6.38 -8.26 -19.68
N PRO A 65 6.05 -9.22 -20.58
CA PRO A 65 4.84 -10.05 -20.43
C PRO A 65 4.73 -10.75 -19.07
N LYS A 66 5.84 -11.16 -18.48
CA LYS A 66 5.87 -11.79 -17.16
C LYS A 66 5.25 -10.91 -16.09
N TYR A 67 5.41 -9.58 -16.18
CA TYR A 67 4.95 -8.62 -15.21
C TYR A 67 3.60 -8.02 -15.54
N GLN A 68 2.98 -8.42 -16.64
CA GLN A 68 1.63 -7.99 -17.02
C GLN A 68 0.53 -8.85 -16.39
N LEU A 69 0.90 -9.94 -15.72
CA LEU A 69 -0.07 -10.80 -15.04
C LEU A 69 -0.75 -10.04 -13.90
N SER A 70 -2.05 -10.28 -13.72
CA SER A 70 -2.86 -9.56 -12.71
C SER A 70 -2.25 -9.63 -11.32
N TRP A 71 -1.80 -10.80 -10.90
CA TRP A 71 -1.21 -11.01 -9.58
C TRP A 71 0.14 -10.31 -9.42
N GLU A 72 0.93 -10.21 -10.49
CA GLU A 72 2.19 -9.47 -10.47
C GLU A 72 1.94 -7.98 -10.31
N ILE A 73 0.98 -7.44 -11.04
CA ILE A 73 0.61 -6.03 -10.96
C ILE A 73 0.06 -5.71 -9.57
N GLY A 74 -0.84 -6.54 -9.06
CA GLY A 74 -1.41 -6.37 -7.72
C GLY A 74 -0.34 -6.44 -6.63
N SER A 75 0.58 -7.40 -6.73
CA SER A 75 1.67 -7.55 -5.78
C SER A 75 2.59 -6.33 -5.77
N ARG A 76 2.94 -5.80 -6.95
CA ARG A 76 3.75 -4.58 -7.03
C ARG A 76 3.02 -3.39 -6.43
N CYS A 77 1.73 -3.28 -6.69
CA CYS A 77 0.90 -2.19 -6.16
C CYS A 77 0.92 -2.20 -4.64
N PHE A 78 0.66 -3.35 -4.02
CA PHE A 78 0.72 -3.49 -2.57
C PHE A 78 2.12 -3.22 -2.02
N ASP A 79 3.15 -3.71 -2.70
CA ASP A 79 4.53 -3.49 -2.30
C ASP A 79 4.87 -2.00 -2.26
N TYR A 80 4.47 -1.24 -3.29
CA TYR A 80 4.69 0.20 -3.32
C TYR A 80 3.92 0.91 -2.21
N TRP A 81 2.69 0.51 -1.93
CA TRP A 81 1.91 1.11 -0.86
C TRP A 81 2.55 0.87 0.50
N VAL A 82 3.00 -0.36 0.77
CA VAL A 82 3.67 -0.69 2.03
C VAL A 82 4.96 0.11 2.18
N LYS A 83 5.74 0.22 1.10
CA LYS A 83 7.06 0.87 1.14
C LYS A 83 7.01 2.37 0.94
N TYR A 84 5.88 2.92 0.49
CA TYR A 84 5.80 4.33 0.10
C TYR A 84 6.37 5.31 1.14
N PRO A 85 6.08 5.18 2.45
CA PRO A 85 6.65 6.11 3.42
C PRO A 85 8.17 6.11 3.43
N PHE A 86 8.80 5.03 3.00
CA PHE A 86 10.25 4.86 2.98
C PHE A 86 10.88 5.17 1.62
N ILE A 87 10.12 5.00 0.53
CA ILE A 87 10.63 5.17 -0.84
C ILE A 87 10.08 6.39 -1.56
N ARG A 88 9.28 7.23 -0.89
CA ARG A 88 8.67 8.42 -1.50
C ARG A 88 9.68 9.38 -2.12
N ARG A 89 10.94 9.32 -1.66
CA ARG A 89 12.03 10.15 -2.19
C ARG A 89 12.39 9.81 -3.64
N ARG A 90 12.05 8.61 -4.11
CA ARG A 90 12.28 8.19 -5.49
C ARG A 90 11.34 8.89 -6.46
N SER A 91 10.20 9.38 -5.96
CA SER A 91 9.20 10.04 -6.77
C SER A 91 9.70 11.42 -7.21
N THR A 92 9.58 11.70 -8.50
CA THR A 92 9.94 12.99 -9.09
C THR A 92 8.71 13.84 -9.41
N THR A 93 7.51 13.29 -9.21
CA THR A 93 6.28 13.99 -9.53
C THR A 93 5.90 14.99 -8.44
N ASP A 94 5.37 16.16 -8.85
CA ASP A 94 4.79 17.14 -7.95
C ASP A 94 3.28 16.98 -7.80
N SER A 95 2.70 15.95 -8.40
CA SER A 95 1.26 15.70 -8.36
C SER A 95 0.79 15.40 -6.94
N LYS A 96 -0.01 16.31 -6.39
CA LYS A 96 -0.60 16.13 -5.06
C LYS A 96 -1.63 15.00 -5.05
N LYS A 97 -2.30 14.77 -6.18
CA LYS A 97 -3.24 13.66 -6.33
C LYS A 97 -2.52 12.32 -6.16
N PHE A 98 -1.37 12.16 -6.80
CA PHE A 98 -0.57 10.95 -6.68
C PHE A 98 -0.08 10.75 -5.25
N GLN A 99 0.46 11.81 -4.63
CA GLN A 99 0.94 11.75 -3.26
C GLN A 99 -0.18 11.38 -2.29
N LEU A 100 -1.35 12.01 -2.43
CA LEU A 100 -2.51 11.70 -1.61
C LEU A 100 -2.97 10.26 -1.82
N PHE A 101 -3.05 9.81 -3.07
CA PHE A 101 -3.42 8.45 -3.42
C PHE A 101 -2.49 7.45 -2.73
N MET A 102 -1.19 7.65 -2.84
CA MET A 102 -0.20 6.75 -2.25
C MET A 102 -0.26 6.76 -0.73
N TRP A 103 -0.42 7.94 -0.09
CA TRP A 103 -0.53 8.03 1.36
C TRP A 103 -1.80 7.36 1.89
N VAL A 104 -2.94 7.58 1.24
CA VAL A 104 -4.20 6.96 1.67
C VAL A 104 -4.07 5.43 1.65
N ASN A 105 -3.50 4.89 0.59
CA ASN A 105 -3.33 3.44 0.47
C ASN A 105 -2.25 2.90 1.41
N ALA A 106 -1.15 3.63 1.57
CA ALA A 106 -0.09 3.24 2.51
C ALA A 106 -0.65 3.18 3.94
N LEU A 107 -1.40 4.19 4.34
CA LEU A 107 -2.01 4.23 5.68
C LEU A 107 -3.01 3.09 5.87
N GLY A 108 -3.74 2.71 4.81
CA GLY A 108 -4.67 1.59 4.87
C GLY A 108 -3.95 0.28 5.17
N ILE A 109 -2.89 -0.02 4.45
CA ILE A 109 -2.09 -1.22 4.66
C ILE A 109 -1.44 -1.21 6.04
N TRP A 110 -0.84 -0.09 6.42
CA TRP A 110 -0.19 0.02 7.73
C TRP A 110 -1.19 -0.06 8.87
N SER A 111 -2.45 0.37 8.66
CA SER A 111 -3.52 0.17 9.64
C SER A 111 -3.78 -1.31 9.90
N TYR A 112 -3.81 -2.14 8.86
CA TYR A 112 -3.92 -3.58 9.02
C TYR A 112 -2.73 -4.15 9.77
N ILE A 113 -1.52 -3.75 9.41
CA ILE A 113 -0.30 -4.21 10.08
C ILE A 113 -0.33 -3.83 11.56
N LEU A 114 -0.75 -2.59 11.87
CA LEU A 114 -0.87 -2.12 13.25
C LEU A 114 -1.93 -2.93 14.02
N CYS A 115 -3.09 -3.18 13.42
CA CYS A 115 -4.14 -3.99 14.05
C CYS A 115 -3.64 -5.39 14.42
N PHE A 116 -3.02 -6.07 13.46
CA PHE A 116 -2.49 -7.41 13.71
C PHE A 116 -1.36 -7.38 14.73
N GLY A 117 -0.48 -6.38 14.67
CA GLY A 117 0.60 -6.21 15.64
C GLY A 117 0.07 -6.01 17.05
N LEU A 118 -0.92 -5.13 17.21
CA LEU A 118 -1.51 -4.87 18.53
C LEU A 118 -2.26 -6.10 19.06
N MET A 119 -2.94 -6.84 18.21
CA MET A 119 -3.61 -8.07 18.60
C MET A 119 -2.61 -9.13 19.08
N LEU A 120 -1.48 -9.28 18.37
CA LEU A 120 -0.44 -10.20 18.76
C LEU A 120 0.19 -9.83 20.10
N ILE A 121 0.50 -8.53 20.29
CA ILE A 121 1.07 -8.03 21.53
C ILE A 121 0.11 -8.26 22.69
N GLY A 122 -1.17 -7.93 22.51
CA GLY A 122 -2.20 -8.16 23.52
C GLY A 122 -2.32 -9.62 23.90
N LYS A 123 -2.23 -10.51 22.91
CA LYS A 123 -2.29 -11.95 23.13
C LYS A 123 -1.06 -12.48 23.86
N MET A 124 0.12 -11.90 23.58
CA MET A 124 1.37 -12.31 24.26
C MET A 124 1.40 -11.89 25.72
N PHE A 125 0.76 -10.77 26.06
CA PHE A 125 0.81 -10.20 27.41
C PHE A 125 -0.48 -10.39 28.21
N SER A 126 -1.45 -11.12 27.68
CA SER A 126 -2.68 -11.43 28.41
C SER A 126 -2.58 -12.81 29.15
#